data_034358d3c8c56bcfe556bb686e06d8c2
#
_entry.id   034358d3c8c56bcfe556bb686e06d8c2
#
_cell.length_a   1.000
_cell.length_b   1.000
_cell.length_c   1.000
_cell.angle_alpha   90.00
_cell.angle_beta   90.00
_cell.angle_gamma   90.00
#
_symmetry.space_group_name_H-M   'P 1'
#
loop_
_entity.id
_entity.type
_entity.pdbx_description
1 polymer ?
#
loop_
_entity_poly.entity_id
_entity_poly.type
_entity_poly.pdbx_seq_one_letter_code
_entity_poly.pdbx_strand_id
1 'polypeptide(L)'
;MKDEELKNSILTYFQKNKPDYIPYVKYVKEEEERLSQAAKLEAGKIAPGFSFPTPDGKKTLGPENFKGKYLLIDFWASWCGPCRKAIPHLKEAYAKYKAQGFEILSVSIDRKETDWKKALNEEKMPWSQTCAPNSGKDIMSTYQFSGIPHLVLLDKDGKIIERGIVATELDETLAKIIAE
;
A
#
# COMPACT_ATOMS: atom_id res chain seq x y z
N MET A 1 -19.26 12.42 13.52
CA MET A 1 -19.76 13.82 13.50
C MET A 1 -19.40 14.58 14.78
N LYS A 2 -19.90 14.21 15.97
CA LYS A 2 -19.61 14.98 17.21
C LYS A 2 -18.12 15.15 17.55
N ASP A 3 -17.31 14.13 17.30
CA ASP A 3 -15.86 14.17 17.59
C ASP A 3 -15.10 15.12 16.66
N GLU A 4 -15.51 15.21 15.38
CA GLU A 4 -14.91 16.11 14.41
C GLU A 4 -15.27 17.57 14.67
N GLU A 5 -16.52 17.84 15.07
CA GLU A 5 -16.96 19.17 15.48
C GLU A 5 -16.22 19.65 16.72
N LEU A 6 -16.05 18.77 17.72
CA LEU A 6 -15.30 19.08 18.93
C LEU A 6 -13.82 19.35 18.61
N LYS A 7 -13.21 18.52 17.78
CA LYS A 7 -11.83 18.70 17.29
C LYS A 7 -11.66 20.06 16.63
N ASN A 8 -12.54 20.41 15.70
CA ASN A 8 -12.49 21.69 14.99
C ASN A 8 -12.69 22.89 15.92
N SER A 9 -13.59 22.79 16.93
CA SER A 9 -13.76 23.80 17.96
C SER A 9 -12.49 24.04 18.78
N ILE A 10 -11.83 22.97 19.22
CA ILE A 10 -10.57 23.02 19.97
C ILE A 10 -9.47 23.68 19.13
N LEU A 11 -9.33 23.28 17.88
CA LEU A 11 -8.34 23.86 16.97
C LEU A 11 -8.57 25.36 16.74
N THR A 12 -9.82 25.76 16.50
CA THR A 12 -10.20 27.16 16.34
C THR A 12 -9.89 27.97 17.59
N TYR A 13 -10.14 27.41 18.80
CA TYR A 13 -9.80 28.07 20.06
C TYR A 13 -8.29 28.34 20.16
N PHE A 14 -7.44 27.34 19.92
CA PHE A 14 -5.98 27.50 20.01
C PHE A 14 -5.44 28.43 18.95
N GLN A 15 -5.91 28.33 17.72
CA GLN A 15 -5.53 29.24 16.64
C GLN A 15 -5.78 30.70 17.01
N LYS A 16 -6.94 30.98 17.61
CA LYS A 16 -7.34 32.35 17.94
C LYS A 16 -6.67 32.87 19.20
N ASN A 17 -6.51 32.03 20.24
CA ASN A 17 -6.19 32.50 21.59
C ASN A 17 -4.76 32.13 22.05
N LYS A 18 -4.16 31.08 21.47
CA LYS A 18 -2.82 30.58 21.84
C LYS A 18 -2.11 29.98 20.63
N PRO A 19 -1.85 30.78 19.56
CA PRO A 19 -1.27 30.25 18.31
C PRO A 19 0.13 29.64 18.48
N ASP A 20 0.90 30.14 19.49
CA ASP A 20 2.27 29.67 19.77
C ASP A 20 2.33 28.52 20.79
N TYR A 21 1.17 27.96 21.19
CA TYR A 21 1.17 26.82 22.10
C TYR A 21 1.78 25.60 21.43
N ILE A 22 2.95 25.16 21.91
CA ILE A 22 3.79 24.12 21.29
C ILE A 22 3.02 22.86 20.88
N PRO A 23 2.17 22.24 21.72
CA PRO A 23 1.39 21.07 21.30
C PRO A 23 0.43 21.35 20.15
N TYR A 24 -0.16 22.53 20.08
CA TYR A 24 -1.03 22.94 18.98
C TYR A 24 -0.24 23.12 17.69
N VAL A 25 0.88 23.84 17.72
CA VAL A 25 1.76 24.07 16.56
C VAL A 25 2.27 22.72 16.01
N LYS A 26 2.71 21.84 16.91
CA LYS A 26 3.16 20.49 16.54
C LYS A 26 2.03 19.69 15.87
N TYR A 27 0.84 19.69 16.48
CA TYR A 27 -0.32 18.98 15.91
C TYR A 27 -0.69 19.51 14.52
N VAL A 28 -0.76 20.83 14.32
CA VAL A 28 -1.07 21.44 13.02
C VAL A 28 -0.06 21.03 11.96
N LYS A 29 1.24 21.09 12.29
CA LYS A 29 2.31 20.69 11.39
C LYS A 29 2.22 19.22 11.01
N GLU A 30 2.02 18.34 11.98
CA GLU A 30 1.88 16.89 11.73
C GLU A 30 0.64 16.59 10.86
N GLU A 31 -0.46 17.32 11.05
CA GLU A 31 -1.68 17.18 10.27
C GLU A 31 -1.51 17.71 8.84
N GLU A 32 -0.85 18.84 8.66
CA GLU A 32 -0.49 19.37 7.33
C GLU A 32 0.40 18.40 6.56
N GLU A 33 1.41 17.84 7.21
CA GLU A 33 2.27 16.82 6.63
C GLU A 33 1.47 15.57 6.23
N ARG A 34 0.57 15.11 7.11
CA ARG A 34 -0.31 13.96 6.86
C ARG A 34 -1.22 14.20 5.65
N LEU A 35 -1.86 15.37 5.58
CA LEU A 35 -2.73 15.75 4.46
C LEU A 35 -1.95 15.89 3.15
N SER A 36 -0.76 16.49 3.21
CA SER A 36 0.13 16.60 2.06
C SER A 36 0.55 15.23 1.52
N GLN A 37 0.85 14.28 2.40
CA GLN A 37 1.17 12.91 1.98
C GLN A 37 -0.07 12.19 1.43
N ALA A 38 -1.24 12.39 2.05
CA ALA A 38 -2.49 11.79 1.57
C ALA A 38 -2.83 12.24 0.15
N ALA A 39 -2.64 13.52 -0.16
CA ALA A 39 -2.87 14.07 -1.48
C ALA A 39 -1.98 13.45 -2.57
N LYS A 40 -0.78 12.97 -2.21
CA LYS A 40 0.12 12.25 -3.12
C LYS A 40 -0.36 10.83 -3.45
N LEU A 41 -1.30 10.32 -2.68
CA LEU A 41 -1.83 8.96 -2.78
C LEU A 41 -3.25 8.91 -3.36
N GLU A 42 -3.73 10.01 -3.89
CA GLU A 42 -5.02 10.07 -4.59
C GLU A 42 -4.96 9.38 -5.95
N ALA A 43 -6.11 8.93 -6.44
CA ALA A 43 -6.22 8.37 -7.77
C ALA A 43 -5.68 9.34 -8.84
N GLY A 44 -4.97 8.81 -9.83
CA GLY A 44 -4.31 9.57 -10.90
C GLY A 44 -2.93 10.13 -10.53
N LYS A 45 -2.48 10.04 -9.27
CA LYS A 45 -1.12 10.43 -8.85
C LYS A 45 -0.15 9.29 -9.05
N ILE A 46 1.09 9.60 -9.39
CA ILE A 46 2.18 8.60 -9.46
C ILE A 46 2.38 8.00 -8.07
N ALA A 47 2.37 6.67 -7.98
CA ALA A 47 2.62 5.97 -6.73
C ALA A 47 4.03 6.26 -6.20
N PRO A 48 4.20 6.44 -4.89
CA PRO A 48 5.52 6.61 -4.30
C PRO A 48 6.46 5.45 -4.66
N GLY A 49 7.67 5.78 -5.13
CA GLY A 49 8.68 4.79 -5.47
C GLY A 49 9.29 4.13 -4.23
N PHE A 50 9.67 2.88 -4.38
CA PHE A 50 10.52 2.15 -3.45
C PHE A 50 11.31 1.09 -4.22
N SER A 51 12.32 0.49 -3.57
CA SER A 51 13.09 -0.60 -4.16
C SER A 51 13.58 -1.53 -3.04
N PHE A 52 13.02 -2.74 -2.97
CA PHE A 52 13.30 -3.69 -1.90
C PHE A 52 13.83 -5.02 -2.46
N PRO A 53 14.66 -5.76 -1.66
CA PRO A 53 15.30 -6.98 -2.12
C PRO A 53 14.30 -8.10 -2.41
N THR A 54 14.61 -8.88 -3.44
CA THR A 54 13.93 -10.15 -3.75
C THR A 54 14.38 -11.26 -2.78
N PRO A 55 13.64 -12.40 -2.70
CA PRO A 55 13.96 -13.49 -1.76
C PRO A 55 15.36 -14.08 -1.90
N ASP A 56 15.96 -14.02 -3.10
CA ASP A 56 17.31 -14.47 -3.38
C ASP A 56 18.36 -13.38 -3.15
N GLY A 57 17.96 -12.16 -2.82
CA GLY A 57 18.83 -11.01 -2.56
C GLY A 57 19.59 -10.49 -3.78
N LYS A 58 19.35 -11.04 -4.98
CA LYS A 58 20.15 -10.72 -6.18
C LYS A 58 19.76 -9.43 -6.86
N LYS A 59 18.53 -8.97 -6.65
CA LYS A 59 18.00 -7.73 -7.21
C LYS A 59 17.04 -7.06 -6.25
N THR A 60 16.68 -5.83 -6.55
CA THR A 60 15.62 -5.11 -5.87
C THR A 60 14.49 -4.82 -6.84
N LEU A 61 13.25 -4.78 -6.36
CA LEU A 61 12.07 -4.46 -7.14
C LEU A 61 11.23 -3.40 -6.42
N GLY A 62 10.60 -2.57 -7.26
CA GLY A 62 9.61 -1.58 -6.86
C GLY A 62 8.68 -1.29 -8.04
N PRO A 63 7.75 -0.33 -7.91
CA PRO A 63 6.75 -0.04 -8.94
C PRO A 63 7.36 0.28 -10.32
N GLU A 64 8.51 0.97 -10.34
CA GLU A 64 9.20 1.37 -11.56
C GLU A 64 9.60 0.19 -12.49
N ASN A 65 9.77 -1.00 -11.91
CA ASN A 65 10.13 -2.21 -12.68
C ASN A 65 8.95 -2.79 -13.48
N PHE A 66 7.75 -2.25 -13.28
CA PHE A 66 6.51 -2.78 -13.87
C PHE A 66 5.82 -1.77 -14.80
N LYS A 67 6.50 -0.69 -15.19
CA LYS A 67 5.97 0.27 -16.17
C LYS A 67 5.50 -0.44 -17.45
N GLY A 68 4.38 0.02 -17.99
CA GLY A 68 3.70 -0.59 -19.13
C GLY A 68 2.73 -1.72 -18.77
N LYS A 69 2.59 -2.04 -17.46
CA LYS A 69 1.66 -3.05 -16.94
C LYS A 69 0.75 -2.46 -15.87
N TYR A 70 -0.44 -3.01 -15.73
CA TYR A 70 -1.23 -2.81 -14.51
C TYR A 70 -0.54 -3.54 -13.36
N LEU A 71 -0.26 -2.85 -12.27
CA LEU A 71 0.44 -3.41 -11.12
C LEU A 71 -0.42 -3.38 -9.87
N LEU A 72 -0.64 -4.53 -9.26
CA LEU A 72 -1.14 -4.61 -7.89
C LEU A 72 0.04 -4.68 -6.91
N ILE A 73 0.16 -3.71 -6.02
CA ILE A 73 1.06 -3.79 -4.88
C ILE A 73 0.26 -4.39 -3.72
N ASP A 74 0.74 -5.53 -3.19
CA ASP A 74 0.12 -6.26 -2.09
C ASP A 74 1.02 -6.17 -0.85
N PHE A 75 0.64 -5.35 0.12
CA PHE A 75 1.33 -5.28 1.40
C PHE A 75 0.79 -6.35 2.35
N TRP A 76 1.68 -7.24 2.78
CA TRP A 76 1.33 -8.42 3.55
C TRP A 76 2.40 -8.82 4.58
N ALA A 77 2.17 -9.88 5.34
CA ALA A 77 3.19 -10.53 6.17
C ALA A 77 2.85 -12.01 6.42
N SER A 78 3.86 -12.80 6.74
CA SER A 78 3.74 -14.24 7.01
C SER A 78 2.77 -14.56 8.15
N TRP A 79 2.72 -13.70 9.15
CA TRP A 79 1.87 -13.81 10.35
C TRP A 79 0.45 -13.26 10.15
N CYS A 80 0.17 -12.62 9.02
CA CYS A 80 -1.12 -11.99 8.73
C CYS A 80 -2.14 -13.01 8.21
N GLY A 81 -3.00 -13.51 9.07
CA GLY A 81 -4.05 -14.47 8.71
C GLY A 81 -5.00 -13.97 7.59
N PRO A 82 -5.55 -12.74 7.69
CA PRO A 82 -6.37 -12.17 6.62
C PRO A 82 -5.64 -12.05 5.28
N CYS A 83 -4.33 -11.70 5.29
CA CYS A 83 -3.53 -11.64 4.06
C CYS A 83 -3.43 -13.03 3.39
N ARG A 84 -3.16 -14.07 4.18
CA ARG A 84 -3.09 -15.45 3.67
C ARG A 84 -4.42 -15.91 3.08
N LYS A 85 -5.54 -15.48 3.66
CA LYS A 85 -6.89 -15.75 3.12
C LYS A 85 -7.16 -15.01 1.81
N ALA A 86 -6.50 -13.88 1.56
CA ALA A 86 -6.63 -13.13 0.31
C ALA A 86 -5.86 -13.78 -0.85
N ILE A 87 -4.76 -14.52 -0.58
CA ILE A 87 -3.88 -15.09 -1.61
C ILE A 87 -4.62 -15.94 -2.67
N PRO A 88 -5.59 -16.80 -2.36
CA PRO A 88 -6.35 -17.51 -3.38
C PRO A 88 -7.00 -16.58 -4.40
N HIS A 89 -7.65 -15.51 -3.98
CA HIS A 89 -8.28 -14.52 -4.87
C HIS A 89 -7.24 -13.79 -5.74
N LEU A 90 -6.07 -13.47 -5.16
CA LEU A 90 -4.97 -12.88 -5.92
C LEU A 90 -4.44 -13.86 -6.98
N LYS A 91 -4.36 -15.16 -6.68
CA LYS A 91 -3.95 -16.19 -7.64
C LYS A 91 -4.92 -16.33 -8.80
N GLU A 92 -6.22 -16.31 -8.52
CA GLU A 92 -7.27 -16.36 -9.53
C GLU A 92 -7.20 -15.14 -10.46
N ALA A 93 -7.11 -13.93 -9.90
CA ALA A 93 -6.97 -12.70 -10.66
C ALA A 93 -5.67 -12.71 -11.49
N TYR A 94 -4.55 -13.13 -10.89
CA TYR A 94 -3.28 -13.20 -11.60
C TYR A 94 -3.33 -14.17 -12.78
N ALA A 95 -3.87 -15.37 -12.60
CA ALA A 95 -4.01 -16.35 -13.67
C ALA A 95 -4.87 -15.82 -14.82
N LYS A 96 -5.94 -15.10 -14.51
CA LYS A 96 -6.89 -14.56 -15.48
C LYS A 96 -6.33 -13.39 -16.29
N TYR A 97 -5.61 -12.46 -15.65
CA TYR A 97 -5.25 -11.17 -16.25
C TYR A 97 -3.77 -11.00 -16.59
N LYS A 98 -2.89 -11.91 -16.16
CA LYS A 98 -1.45 -11.84 -16.46
C LYS A 98 -1.16 -11.69 -17.96
N ALA A 99 -1.81 -12.47 -18.81
CA ALA A 99 -1.62 -12.40 -20.26
C ALA A 99 -2.09 -11.07 -20.87
N GLN A 100 -2.90 -10.31 -20.13
CA GLN A 100 -3.42 -8.99 -20.52
C GLN A 100 -2.59 -7.83 -19.94
N GLY A 101 -1.41 -8.13 -19.39
CA GLY A 101 -0.49 -7.12 -18.88
C GLY A 101 -0.72 -6.75 -17.40
N PHE A 102 -1.34 -7.63 -16.61
CA PHE A 102 -1.46 -7.47 -15.16
C PHE A 102 -0.32 -8.18 -14.44
N GLU A 103 0.24 -7.53 -13.42
CA GLU A 103 1.28 -8.07 -12.55
C GLU A 103 0.97 -7.79 -11.07
N ILE A 104 1.55 -8.60 -10.19
CA ILE A 104 1.49 -8.40 -8.76
C ILE A 104 2.91 -8.27 -8.21
N LEU A 105 3.13 -7.33 -7.32
CA LEU A 105 4.31 -7.20 -6.47
C LEU A 105 3.88 -7.29 -5.02
N SER A 106 4.10 -8.42 -4.36
CA SER A 106 3.88 -8.52 -2.93
C SER A 106 5.09 -7.97 -2.16
N VAL A 107 4.80 -7.12 -1.19
CA VAL A 107 5.76 -6.45 -0.31
C VAL A 107 5.50 -6.91 1.11
N SER A 108 6.37 -7.78 1.62
CA SER A 108 6.28 -8.23 3.01
C SER A 108 6.78 -7.15 3.97
N ILE A 109 6.10 -7.03 5.11
CA ILE A 109 6.54 -6.23 6.26
C ILE A 109 7.02 -7.11 7.43
N ASP A 110 7.45 -8.33 7.15
CA ASP A 110 7.99 -9.24 8.16
C ASP A 110 9.25 -8.67 8.83
N ARG A 111 9.39 -8.93 10.13
CA ARG A 111 10.61 -8.58 10.87
C ARG A 111 11.77 -9.53 10.59
N LYS A 112 11.44 -10.79 10.31
CA LYS A 112 12.40 -11.86 10.08
C LYS A 112 12.26 -12.38 8.65
N GLU A 113 13.32 -12.27 7.90
CA GLU A 113 13.38 -12.77 6.53
C GLU A 113 13.14 -14.29 6.45
N THR A 114 13.53 -15.02 7.50
CA THR A 114 13.30 -16.47 7.60
C THR A 114 11.82 -16.83 7.62
N ASP A 115 11.00 -16.06 8.37
CA ASP A 115 9.57 -16.32 8.48
C ASP A 115 8.87 -16.01 7.15
N TRP A 116 9.26 -14.89 6.51
CA TRP A 116 8.81 -14.54 5.17
C TRP A 116 9.14 -15.62 4.14
N LYS A 117 10.41 -16.06 4.06
CA LYS A 117 10.82 -17.11 3.11
C LYS A 117 10.11 -18.43 3.34
N LYS A 118 9.85 -18.80 4.61
CA LYS A 118 9.03 -19.96 4.93
C LYS A 118 7.61 -19.82 4.37
N ALA A 119 6.96 -18.69 4.62
CA ALA A 119 5.61 -18.43 4.11
C ALA A 119 5.56 -18.42 2.57
N LEU A 120 6.59 -17.91 1.87
CA LEU A 120 6.67 -17.98 0.41
C LEU A 120 6.67 -19.44 -0.10
N ASN A 121 7.39 -20.33 0.57
CA ASN A 121 7.41 -21.75 0.23
C ASN A 121 6.08 -22.45 0.48
N GLU A 122 5.34 -22.02 1.51
CA GLU A 122 4.00 -22.54 1.83
C GLU A 122 2.97 -22.03 0.83
N GLU A 123 2.93 -20.73 0.58
CA GLU A 123 1.91 -20.08 -0.23
C GLU A 123 2.13 -20.22 -1.74
N LYS A 124 3.36 -20.42 -2.21
CA LYS A 124 3.70 -20.63 -3.63
C LYS A 124 3.05 -19.59 -4.55
N MET A 125 3.22 -18.33 -4.20
CA MET A 125 2.72 -17.21 -5.01
C MET A 125 3.54 -17.06 -6.29
N PRO A 126 2.92 -17.08 -7.50
CA PRO A 126 3.65 -17.15 -8.77
C PRO A 126 4.16 -15.81 -9.30
N TRP A 127 4.06 -14.75 -8.53
CA TRP A 127 4.44 -13.38 -8.89
C TRP A 127 5.62 -12.87 -8.06
N SER A 128 6.07 -11.64 -8.34
CA SER A 128 7.23 -11.02 -7.72
C SER A 128 7.02 -10.74 -6.24
N GLN A 129 8.08 -11.00 -5.46
CA GLN A 129 8.09 -10.88 -4.01
C GLN A 129 9.24 -10.02 -3.54
N THR A 130 8.99 -9.15 -2.57
CA THR A 130 10.01 -8.34 -1.90
C THR A 130 9.73 -8.24 -0.40
N CYS A 131 10.73 -7.84 0.37
CA CYS A 131 10.58 -7.60 1.79
C CYS A 131 11.07 -6.19 2.13
N ALA A 132 10.19 -5.39 2.74
CA ALA A 132 10.52 -4.05 3.17
C ALA A 132 11.44 -4.09 4.43
N PRO A 133 12.46 -3.22 4.51
CA PRO A 133 13.28 -3.09 5.70
C PRO A 133 12.47 -2.52 6.90
N ASN A 134 13.06 -2.57 8.09
CA ASN A 134 12.49 -1.97 9.31
C ASN A 134 11.05 -2.42 9.63
N SER A 135 10.71 -3.67 9.30
CA SER A 135 9.34 -4.19 9.46
C SER A 135 8.29 -3.34 8.75
N GLY A 136 8.64 -2.77 7.62
CA GLY A 136 7.76 -1.98 6.77
C GLY A 136 7.36 -0.60 7.32
N LYS A 137 7.95 -0.11 8.42
CA LYS A 137 7.54 1.17 9.02
C LYS A 137 7.56 2.33 8.03
N ASP A 138 8.62 2.43 7.24
CA ASP A 138 8.80 3.54 6.29
C ASP A 138 7.79 3.43 5.15
N ILE A 139 7.57 2.23 4.60
CA ILE A 139 6.62 2.02 3.51
C ILE A 139 5.17 2.18 3.98
N MET A 140 4.84 1.77 5.21
CA MET A 140 3.53 2.00 5.82
C MET A 140 3.24 3.49 5.97
N SER A 141 4.22 4.27 6.40
CA SER A 141 4.12 5.74 6.48
C SER A 141 3.98 6.36 5.09
N THR A 142 4.80 5.93 4.13
CA THR A 142 4.79 6.45 2.75
C THR A 142 3.46 6.20 2.06
N TYR A 143 2.89 5.01 2.18
CA TYR A 143 1.60 4.63 1.60
C TYR A 143 0.42 4.85 2.53
N GLN A 144 0.64 5.42 3.72
CA GLN A 144 -0.37 5.79 4.72
C GLN A 144 -1.39 4.68 5.01
N PHE A 145 -0.90 3.50 5.37
CA PHE A 145 -1.72 2.42 5.88
C PHE A 145 -1.26 1.97 7.27
N SER A 146 -2.20 1.54 8.10
CA SER A 146 -1.96 1.08 9.47
C SER A 146 -2.28 -0.40 9.68
N GLY A 147 -2.81 -1.06 8.66
CA GLY A 147 -3.19 -2.48 8.71
C GLY A 147 -2.94 -3.18 7.38
N ILE A 148 -2.80 -4.48 7.43
CA ILE A 148 -2.65 -5.38 6.28
C ILE A 148 -3.72 -6.49 6.32
N PRO A 149 -4.16 -7.01 5.15
CA PRO A 149 -3.69 -6.70 3.80
C PRO A 149 -4.03 -5.26 3.38
N HIS A 150 -3.14 -4.64 2.60
CA HIS A 150 -3.41 -3.36 1.97
C HIS A 150 -3.01 -3.45 0.49
N LEU A 151 -3.98 -3.32 -0.38
CA LEU A 151 -3.81 -3.46 -1.82
C LEU A 151 -3.86 -2.09 -2.50
N VAL A 152 -2.93 -1.85 -3.43
CA VAL A 152 -2.88 -0.62 -4.23
C VAL A 152 -2.72 -1.00 -5.69
N LEU A 153 -3.66 -0.59 -6.53
CA LEU A 153 -3.67 -0.87 -7.96
C LEU A 153 -3.16 0.34 -8.74
N LEU A 154 -2.20 0.10 -9.63
CA LEU A 154 -1.59 1.10 -10.48
C LEU A 154 -1.92 0.83 -11.96
N ASP A 155 -2.02 1.91 -12.74
CA ASP A 155 -2.08 1.86 -14.19
C ASP A 155 -0.70 1.61 -14.83
N LYS A 156 -0.67 1.56 -16.15
CA LYS A 156 0.55 1.30 -16.94
C LYS A 156 1.60 2.40 -16.83
N ASP A 157 1.20 3.61 -16.42
CA ASP A 157 2.10 4.74 -16.18
C ASP A 157 2.63 4.77 -14.73
N GLY A 158 2.13 3.88 -13.86
CA GLY A 158 2.45 3.84 -12.44
C GLY A 158 1.61 4.80 -11.59
N LYS A 159 0.48 5.28 -12.12
CA LYS A 159 -0.47 6.12 -11.37
C LYS A 159 -1.43 5.23 -10.58
N ILE A 160 -1.80 5.69 -9.42
CA ILE A 160 -2.76 5.01 -8.55
C ILE A 160 -4.15 5.03 -9.20
N ILE A 161 -4.73 3.85 -9.43
CA ILE A 161 -6.13 3.69 -9.81
C ILE A 161 -6.97 3.64 -8.54
N GLU A 162 -6.62 2.76 -7.61
CA GLU A 162 -7.38 2.53 -6.38
C GLU A 162 -6.48 2.02 -5.25
N ARG A 163 -6.87 2.32 -4.00
CA ARG A 163 -6.18 1.88 -2.77
C ARG A 163 -7.16 1.27 -1.80
N GLY A 164 -6.67 0.29 -1.01
CA GLY A 164 -7.49 -0.38 -0.02
C GLY A 164 -8.53 -1.33 -0.62
N ILE A 165 -8.27 -1.83 -1.82
CA ILE A 165 -9.12 -2.80 -2.51
C ILE A 165 -9.27 -4.05 -1.65
N VAL A 166 -10.48 -4.58 -1.57
CA VAL A 166 -10.73 -5.88 -0.96
C VAL A 166 -10.42 -6.97 -1.99
N ALA A 167 -9.66 -8.00 -1.60
CA ALA A 167 -9.19 -9.02 -2.55
C ALA A 167 -10.33 -9.74 -3.30
N THR A 168 -11.51 -9.87 -2.68
CA THR A 168 -12.71 -10.45 -3.31
C THR A 168 -13.32 -9.57 -4.40
N GLU A 169 -13.03 -8.27 -4.40
CA GLU A 169 -13.52 -7.30 -5.39
C GLU A 169 -12.53 -7.03 -6.53
N LEU A 170 -11.31 -7.59 -6.41
CA LEU A 170 -10.23 -7.36 -7.37
C LEU A 170 -10.59 -7.80 -8.79
N ASP A 171 -11.27 -8.93 -8.96
CA ASP A 171 -11.67 -9.43 -10.28
C ASP A 171 -12.60 -8.45 -11.00
N GLU A 172 -13.59 -7.91 -10.27
CA GLU A 172 -14.52 -6.91 -10.81
C GLU A 172 -13.81 -5.60 -11.17
N THR A 173 -12.90 -5.15 -10.31
CA THR A 173 -12.10 -3.95 -10.56
C THR A 173 -11.23 -4.11 -11.82
N LEU A 174 -10.51 -5.24 -11.93
CA LEU A 174 -9.67 -5.52 -13.10
C LEU A 174 -10.48 -5.68 -14.38
N ALA A 175 -11.65 -6.32 -14.32
CA ALA A 175 -12.52 -6.47 -15.48
C ALA A 175 -12.92 -5.11 -16.09
N LYS A 176 -13.19 -4.11 -15.24
CA LYS A 176 -13.56 -2.76 -15.70
C LYS A 176 -12.43 -2.02 -16.41
N ILE A 177 -11.20 -2.11 -15.86
CA ILE A 177 -10.07 -1.31 -16.35
C ILE A 177 -9.27 -1.98 -17.50
N ILE A 178 -9.35 -3.31 -17.62
CA ILE A 178 -8.63 -4.05 -18.67
C ILE A 178 -9.50 -4.21 -19.94
N ALA A 179 -10.82 -4.06 -19.81
CA ALA A 179 -11.74 -4.12 -20.96
C ALA A 179 -11.78 -2.82 -21.79
N GLU A 180 -11.21 -1.71 -21.27
CA GLU A 180 -11.03 -0.44 -21.96
C GLU A 180 -9.73 -0.42 -22.79
#